data_8fe14e8dfc501edec330d717ae8cd266
#
_entry.id   8fe14e8dfc501edec330d717ae8cd266
#
_cell.length_a   1.000
_cell.length_b   1.000
_cell.length_c   1.000
_cell.angle_alpha   90.00
_cell.angle_beta   90.00
_cell.angle_gamma   90.00
#
_symmetry.space_group_name_H-M   'P 1'
#
loop_
_entity.id
_entity.type
_entity.pdbx_description
1 polymer ?
#
loop_
_entity_poly.entity_id
_entity_poly.type
_entity_poly.pdbx_seq_one_letter_code
_entity_poly.pdbx_strand_id
1 'polypeptide(L)'
;MNKYIFVTNGMARSGKDTFAALMNEFVPTKKYSSIDYIKEIAKLCGWDGQKNEKSRKFLSDLKVLTSQYNDLPFKRIQKQIDGFNKDEKYNVLLIDVREPEEIRKLCNKYKDVKTILIKRNSVKTITSNMADAGVFNYNYDFVIENNGTVDEFKNVVKKFVMENISIEN
;
A
#
# COMPACT_ATOMS: atom_id res chain seq x y z
N MET A 1 -20.13 -12.04 -3.33
CA MET A 1 -18.64 -12.08 -3.27
C MET A 1 -18.18 -11.08 -2.23
N ASN A 2 -17.49 -11.53 -1.18
CA ASN A 2 -16.99 -10.67 -0.11
C ASN A 2 -15.83 -9.81 -0.60
N LYS A 3 -15.82 -8.52 -0.24
CA LYS A 3 -14.80 -7.53 -0.62
C LYS A 3 -13.96 -7.15 0.61
N TYR A 4 -12.66 -7.17 0.45
CA TYR A 4 -11.70 -6.82 1.50
C TYR A 4 -10.78 -5.70 1.03
N ILE A 5 -10.62 -4.67 1.84
CA ILE A 5 -9.73 -3.55 1.53
C ILE A 5 -8.68 -3.44 2.63
N PHE A 6 -7.42 -3.57 2.25
CA PHE A 6 -6.30 -3.42 3.17
C PHE A 6 -5.41 -2.25 2.74
N VAL A 7 -5.09 -1.40 3.69
CA VAL A 7 -3.98 -0.44 3.53
C VAL A 7 -2.69 -1.13 3.93
N THR A 8 -1.74 -1.21 3.01
CA THR A 8 -0.43 -1.81 3.27
C THR A 8 0.63 -0.74 3.46
N ASN A 9 1.47 -0.92 4.46
CA ASN A 9 2.63 -0.09 4.73
C ASN A 9 3.86 -0.95 5.06
N GLY A 10 5.02 -0.35 5.11
CA GLY A 10 6.30 -0.99 5.42
C GLY A 10 7.45 -0.24 4.77
N MET A 11 8.63 -0.40 5.33
CA MET A 11 9.85 0.20 4.81
C MET A 11 10.10 -0.14 3.34
N ALA A 12 10.89 0.68 2.65
CA ALA A 12 11.38 0.32 1.32
C ALA A 12 12.07 -1.06 1.37
N ARG A 13 11.78 -1.94 0.42
CA ARG A 13 12.31 -3.32 0.35
C ARG A 13 11.81 -4.27 1.46
N SER A 14 10.78 -3.93 2.22
CA SER A 14 10.19 -4.86 3.21
C SER A 14 9.44 -6.04 2.57
N GLY A 15 9.13 -5.97 1.27
CA GLY A 15 8.45 -7.04 0.55
C GLY A 15 6.97 -6.79 0.27
N LYS A 16 6.50 -5.54 0.29
CA LYS A 16 5.10 -5.20 -0.05
C LYS A 16 4.66 -5.69 -1.43
N ASP A 17 5.53 -5.55 -2.44
CA ASP A 17 5.21 -6.04 -3.79
C ASP A 17 5.13 -7.55 -3.84
N THR A 18 6.04 -8.24 -3.14
CA THR A 18 6.02 -9.70 -2.98
C THR A 18 4.77 -10.15 -2.24
N PHE A 19 4.39 -9.46 -1.16
CA PHE A 19 3.15 -9.74 -0.43
C PHE A 19 1.93 -9.67 -1.35
N ALA A 20 1.81 -8.60 -2.15
CA ALA A 20 0.69 -8.45 -3.09
C ALA A 20 0.67 -9.54 -4.17
N ALA A 21 1.84 -9.92 -4.69
CA ALA A 21 1.94 -11.01 -5.67
C ALA A 21 1.51 -12.36 -5.05
N LEU A 22 1.99 -12.67 -3.85
CA LEU A 22 1.62 -13.89 -3.12
C LEU A 22 0.13 -13.90 -2.71
N MET A 23 -0.42 -12.76 -2.28
CA MET A 23 -1.86 -12.65 -2.04
C MET A 23 -2.67 -13.05 -3.27
N ASN A 24 -2.26 -12.57 -4.46
CA ASN A 24 -2.96 -12.84 -5.71
C ASN A 24 -2.86 -14.32 -6.16
N GLU A 25 -1.94 -15.11 -5.62
CA GLU A 25 -1.90 -16.55 -5.84
C GLU A 25 -3.02 -17.30 -5.09
N PHE A 26 -3.50 -16.76 -3.97
CA PHE A 26 -4.50 -17.39 -3.11
C PHE A 26 -5.90 -16.78 -3.26
N VAL A 27 -5.99 -15.50 -3.59
CA VAL A 27 -7.25 -14.77 -3.74
C VAL A 27 -7.10 -13.65 -4.77
N PRO A 28 -8.03 -13.47 -5.71
CA PRO A 28 -7.95 -12.40 -6.71
C PRO A 28 -7.74 -11.03 -6.06
N THR A 29 -6.54 -10.49 -6.23
CA THR A 29 -6.06 -9.29 -5.53
C THR A 29 -5.68 -8.19 -6.51
N LYS A 30 -6.25 -7.00 -6.32
CA LYS A 30 -5.86 -5.77 -7.01
C LYS A 30 -4.93 -4.95 -6.10
N LYS A 31 -3.87 -4.40 -6.68
CA LYS A 31 -2.96 -3.49 -5.99
C LYS A 31 -3.04 -2.08 -6.56
N TYR A 32 -2.99 -1.07 -5.69
CA TYR A 32 -2.85 0.34 -6.01
C TYR A 32 -1.89 1.01 -5.04
N SER A 33 -1.13 2.01 -5.48
CA SER A 33 -0.28 2.81 -4.60
C SER A 33 -0.70 4.27 -4.63
N SER A 34 -0.75 4.93 -3.48
CA SER A 34 -1.11 6.36 -3.37
C SER A 34 -0.20 7.28 -4.21
N ILE A 35 0.99 6.81 -4.58
CA ILE A 35 1.94 7.54 -5.41
C ILE A 35 1.77 7.28 -6.92
N ASP A 36 0.94 6.31 -7.34
CA ASP A 36 0.92 5.91 -8.76
C ASP A 36 0.44 7.03 -9.68
N TYR A 37 -0.65 7.72 -9.29
CA TYR A 37 -1.14 8.85 -10.08
C TYR A 37 -0.17 10.05 -10.05
N ILE A 38 0.56 10.23 -8.96
CA ILE A 38 1.61 11.26 -8.88
C ILE A 38 2.75 10.96 -9.86
N LYS A 39 3.11 9.68 -10.04
CA LYS A 39 4.09 9.26 -11.04
C LYS A 39 3.61 9.53 -12.48
N GLU A 40 2.31 9.38 -12.76
CA GLU A 40 1.73 9.74 -14.06
C GLU A 40 1.90 11.24 -14.34
N ILE A 41 1.56 12.09 -13.35
CA ILE A 41 1.76 13.55 -13.47
C ILE A 41 3.24 13.88 -13.62
N ALA A 42 4.11 13.25 -12.83
CA ALA A 42 5.55 13.48 -12.88
C ALA A 42 6.15 13.15 -14.26
N LYS A 43 5.66 12.11 -14.93
CA LYS A 43 6.05 11.78 -16.31
C LYS A 43 5.66 12.88 -17.28
N LEU A 44 4.49 13.49 -17.12
CA LEU A 44 4.09 14.65 -17.93
C LEU A 44 4.98 15.87 -17.66
N CYS A 45 5.59 15.96 -16.48
CA CYS A 45 6.60 16.97 -16.14
C CYS A 45 8.03 16.60 -16.57
N GLY A 46 8.21 15.50 -17.31
CA GLY A 46 9.52 15.08 -17.81
C GLY A 46 10.30 14.13 -16.90
N TRP A 47 9.66 13.54 -15.85
CA TRP A 47 10.33 12.51 -15.06
C TRP A 47 10.53 11.23 -15.86
N ASP A 48 11.77 10.75 -15.89
CA ASP A 48 12.24 9.60 -16.67
C ASP A 48 12.02 8.22 -15.99
N GLY A 49 11.44 8.21 -14.80
CA GLY A 49 11.23 6.97 -14.03
C GLY A 49 12.38 6.55 -13.13
N GLN A 50 13.51 7.24 -13.12
CA GLN A 50 14.64 6.92 -12.27
C GLN A 50 14.30 7.05 -10.77
N LYS A 51 14.92 6.20 -9.96
CA LYS A 51 14.68 6.13 -8.50
C LYS A 51 15.83 6.74 -7.69
N ASN A 52 16.42 7.83 -8.18
CA ASN A 52 17.46 8.58 -7.48
C ASN A 52 16.86 9.54 -6.42
N GLU A 53 17.70 10.21 -5.65
CA GLU A 53 17.28 11.12 -4.57
C GLU A 53 16.50 12.32 -5.11
N LYS A 54 16.95 12.93 -6.22
CA LYS A 54 16.26 14.04 -6.90
C LYS A 54 14.82 13.65 -7.30
N SER A 55 14.67 12.48 -7.90
CA SER A 55 13.35 11.95 -8.30
C SER A 55 12.44 11.67 -7.10
N ARG A 56 12.99 11.12 -6.01
CA ARG A 56 12.23 10.89 -4.79
C ARG A 56 11.72 12.18 -4.17
N LYS A 57 12.59 13.20 -4.12
CA LYS A 57 12.20 14.53 -3.64
C LYS A 57 11.12 15.13 -4.53
N PHE A 58 11.29 15.11 -5.84
CA PHE A 58 10.31 15.63 -6.80
C PHE A 58 8.93 14.98 -6.65
N LEU A 59 8.87 13.65 -6.57
CA LEU A 59 7.62 12.93 -6.36
C LEU A 59 6.96 13.26 -5.00
N SER A 60 7.77 13.42 -3.96
CA SER A 60 7.29 13.82 -2.63
C SER A 60 6.70 15.22 -2.66
N ASP A 61 7.42 16.18 -3.23
CA ASP A 61 6.99 17.58 -3.32
C ASP A 61 5.70 17.69 -4.16
N LEU A 62 5.63 16.99 -5.28
CA LEU A 62 4.45 16.95 -6.16
C LEU A 62 3.23 16.34 -5.44
N LYS A 63 3.43 15.28 -4.64
CA LYS A 63 2.37 14.69 -3.80
C LYS A 63 1.87 15.70 -2.79
N VAL A 64 2.77 16.41 -2.10
CA VAL A 64 2.41 17.45 -1.11
C VAL A 64 1.61 18.56 -1.79
N LEU A 65 2.10 19.14 -2.88
CA LEU A 65 1.44 20.23 -3.61
C LEU A 65 0.03 19.83 -4.08
N THR A 66 -0.11 18.65 -4.66
CA THR A 66 -1.42 18.18 -5.16
C THR A 66 -2.37 17.81 -4.02
N SER A 67 -1.85 17.37 -2.86
CA SER A 67 -2.64 17.16 -1.65
C SER A 67 -3.17 18.48 -1.08
N GLN A 68 -2.31 19.49 -0.98
CA GLN A 68 -2.68 20.82 -0.49
C GLN A 68 -3.67 21.53 -1.40
N TYR A 69 -3.50 21.41 -2.72
CA TYR A 69 -4.35 22.10 -3.69
C TYR A 69 -5.78 21.55 -3.71
N ASN A 70 -5.95 20.24 -3.77
CA ASN A 70 -7.29 19.67 -3.94
C ASN A 70 -7.43 18.24 -3.40
N ASP A 71 -6.49 17.76 -2.57
CA ASP A 71 -6.48 16.42 -2.00
C ASP A 71 -6.47 15.30 -3.08
N LEU A 72 -5.77 15.55 -4.17
CA LEU A 72 -5.76 14.68 -5.35
C LEU A 72 -5.37 13.22 -5.06
N PRO A 73 -4.29 12.92 -4.30
CA PRO A 73 -3.92 11.54 -3.99
C PRO A 73 -5.05 10.77 -3.30
N PHE A 74 -5.69 11.39 -2.32
CA PHE A 74 -6.80 10.79 -1.59
C PHE A 74 -8.03 10.56 -2.48
N LYS A 75 -8.41 11.54 -3.31
CA LYS A 75 -9.50 11.39 -4.29
C LYS A 75 -9.25 10.25 -5.27
N ARG A 76 -7.98 10.00 -5.63
CA ARG A 76 -7.61 8.89 -6.50
C ARG A 76 -7.77 7.54 -5.81
N ILE A 77 -7.38 7.45 -4.53
CA ILE A 77 -7.63 6.25 -3.72
C ILE A 77 -9.15 5.99 -3.64
N GLN A 78 -9.96 7.00 -3.36
CA GLN A 78 -11.42 6.86 -3.33
C GLN A 78 -11.97 6.29 -4.63
N LYS A 79 -11.53 6.83 -5.78
CA LYS A 79 -11.92 6.31 -7.09
C LYS A 79 -11.51 4.84 -7.30
N GLN A 80 -10.36 4.41 -6.76
CA GLN A 80 -9.96 3.00 -6.82
C GLN A 80 -10.87 2.12 -5.95
N ILE A 81 -11.24 2.58 -4.76
CA ILE A 81 -12.18 1.87 -3.87
C ILE A 81 -13.56 1.75 -4.54
N ASP A 82 -14.08 2.85 -5.08
CA ASP A 82 -15.39 2.86 -5.76
C ASP A 82 -15.40 1.93 -6.98
N GLY A 83 -14.31 1.92 -7.75
CA GLY A 83 -14.14 1.01 -8.88
C GLY A 83 -14.01 -0.45 -8.44
N PHE A 84 -13.25 -0.72 -7.38
CA PHE A 84 -13.09 -2.06 -6.82
C PHE A 84 -14.41 -2.64 -6.30
N ASN A 85 -15.24 -1.84 -5.64
CA ASN A 85 -16.53 -2.30 -5.12
C ASN A 85 -17.50 -2.74 -6.22
N LYS A 86 -17.32 -2.23 -7.45
CA LYS A 86 -18.11 -2.59 -8.63
C LYS A 86 -17.48 -3.67 -9.50
N ASP A 87 -16.22 -4.01 -9.24
CA ASP A 87 -15.43 -4.94 -10.05
C ASP A 87 -15.58 -6.36 -9.49
N GLU A 88 -16.21 -7.26 -10.24
CA GLU A 88 -16.43 -8.64 -9.80
C GLU A 88 -15.19 -9.53 -9.92
N LYS A 89 -14.12 -9.05 -10.56
CA LYS A 89 -12.90 -9.81 -10.79
C LYS A 89 -12.06 -10.01 -9.53
N TYR A 90 -12.07 -9.03 -8.61
CA TYR A 90 -11.18 -9.01 -7.44
C TYR A 90 -11.96 -9.08 -6.13
N ASN A 91 -11.45 -9.87 -5.19
CA ASN A 91 -11.94 -9.97 -3.81
C ASN A 91 -11.19 -9.05 -2.85
N VAL A 92 -9.93 -8.76 -3.15
CA VAL A 92 -9.05 -7.97 -2.30
C VAL A 92 -8.52 -6.75 -3.04
N LEU A 93 -8.54 -5.59 -2.38
CA LEU A 93 -7.81 -4.38 -2.79
C LEU A 93 -6.73 -4.07 -1.77
N LEU A 94 -5.47 -4.07 -2.21
CA LEU A 94 -4.32 -3.60 -1.43
C LEU A 94 -3.98 -2.18 -1.84
N ILE A 95 -3.93 -1.26 -0.88
CA ILE A 95 -3.60 0.16 -1.11
C ILE A 95 -2.31 0.48 -0.36
N ASP A 96 -1.21 0.68 -1.07
CA ASP A 96 0.06 1.11 -0.47
C ASP A 96 -0.01 2.59 -0.08
N VAL A 97 0.02 2.87 1.22
CA VAL A 97 0.08 4.22 1.79
C VAL A 97 1.18 4.28 2.84
N ARG A 98 2.01 5.32 2.80
CA ARG A 98 3.14 5.46 3.75
C ARG A 98 2.87 6.42 4.89
N GLU A 99 2.15 7.48 4.65
CA GLU A 99 1.92 8.55 5.59
C GLU A 99 0.84 8.18 6.61
N PRO A 100 1.12 8.18 7.93
CA PRO A 100 0.15 7.82 8.97
C PRO A 100 -1.15 8.65 8.91
N GLU A 101 -1.05 9.93 8.56
CA GLU A 101 -2.21 10.81 8.45
C GLU A 101 -3.14 10.39 7.30
N GLU A 102 -2.58 9.99 6.17
CA GLU A 102 -3.35 9.50 5.03
C GLU A 102 -4.04 8.16 5.38
N ILE A 103 -3.34 7.28 6.12
CA ILE A 103 -3.92 6.03 6.65
C ILE A 103 -5.09 6.33 7.58
N ARG A 104 -4.91 7.23 8.57
CA ARG A 104 -5.99 7.64 9.49
C ARG A 104 -7.19 8.19 8.74
N LYS A 105 -6.95 9.04 7.74
CA LYS A 105 -8.00 9.62 6.89
C LYS A 105 -8.80 8.56 6.15
N LEU A 106 -8.13 7.53 5.61
CA LEU A 106 -8.77 6.39 4.93
C LEU A 106 -9.62 5.57 5.92
N CYS A 107 -9.07 5.16 7.05
CA CYS A 107 -9.76 4.35 8.05
C CYS A 107 -10.93 5.12 8.72
N ASN A 108 -10.83 6.44 8.84
CA ASN A 108 -11.93 7.27 9.33
C ASN A 108 -13.10 7.31 8.35
N LYS A 109 -12.81 7.33 7.05
CA LYS A 109 -13.85 7.38 6.02
C LYS A 109 -14.44 6.01 5.70
N TYR A 110 -13.63 4.97 5.68
CA TYR A 110 -14.01 3.60 5.32
C TYR A 110 -13.78 2.68 6.51
N LYS A 111 -14.85 2.37 7.25
CA LYS A 111 -14.75 1.62 8.54
C LYS A 111 -14.33 0.17 8.39
N ASP A 112 -14.55 -0.41 7.20
CA ASP A 112 -14.18 -1.81 6.90
C ASP A 112 -12.74 -1.96 6.38
N VAL A 113 -12.03 -0.84 6.19
CA VAL A 113 -10.62 -0.87 5.80
C VAL A 113 -9.76 -1.29 6.99
N LYS A 114 -8.92 -2.30 6.78
CA LYS A 114 -7.92 -2.78 7.74
C LYS A 114 -6.51 -2.42 7.29
N THR A 115 -5.59 -2.38 8.23
CA THR A 115 -4.22 -1.93 8.00
C THR A 115 -3.22 -3.05 8.24
N ILE A 116 -2.23 -3.18 7.35
CA ILE A 116 -1.19 -4.21 7.39
C ILE A 116 0.19 -3.54 7.35
N LEU A 117 1.04 -3.84 8.34
CA LEU A 117 2.46 -3.53 8.30
C LEU A 117 3.25 -4.74 7.80
N ILE A 118 3.97 -4.59 6.68
CA ILE A 118 4.95 -5.59 6.24
C ILE A 118 6.32 -5.23 6.82
N LYS A 119 6.82 -6.06 7.74
CA LYS A 119 8.05 -5.85 8.48
C LYS A 119 9.15 -6.81 8.02
N ARG A 120 10.35 -6.30 7.81
CA ARG A 120 11.55 -7.10 7.52
C ARG A 120 12.72 -6.59 8.35
N ASN A 121 13.23 -7.43 9.26
CA ASN A 121 14.25 -7.03 10.22
C ASN A 121 15.61 -6.69 9.57
N SER A 122 15.93 -7.33 8.41
CA SER A 122 17.16 -7.06 7.66
C SER A 122 17.16 -5.70 6.92
N VAL A 123 16.02 -5.02 6.86
CA VAL A 123 15.93 -3.70 6.23
C VAL A 123 16.24 -2.63 7.26
N LYS A 124 17.34 -1.89 7.03
CA LYS A 124 17.70 -0.75 7.87
C LYS A 124 16.61 0.33 7.77
N THR A 125 16.27 0.92 8.91
CA THR A 125 15.34 2.05 8.97
C THR A 125 15.92 3.22 8.17
N ILE A 126 15.24 3.60 7.10
CA ILE A 126 15.62 4.78 6.30
C ILE A 126 14.91 5.97 6.94
N THR A 127 15.68 6.84 7.60
CA THR A 127 15.17 8.06 8.23
C THR A 127 15.32 9.30 7.35
N SER A 128 15.87 9.14 6.14
CA SER A 128 16.19 10.25 5.25
C SER A 128 14.96 10.93 4.60
N ASN A 129 13.78 10.35 4.72
CA ASN A 129 12.54 10.99 4.31
C ASN A 129 11.44 10.81 5.36
N MET A 130 10.57 11.81 5.50
CA MET A 130 9.49 11.82 6.50
C MET A 130 8.49 10.67 6.33
N ALA A 131 8.27 10.19 5.11
CA ALA A 131 7.34 9.09 4.83
C ALA A 131 7.84 7.75 5.39
N ASP A 132 9.14 7.47 5.27
CA ASP A 132 9.72 6.23 5.81
C ASP A 132 9.92 6.33 7.35
N ALA A 133 10.24 7.53 7.88
CA ALA A 133 10.36 7.75 9.32
C ALA A 133 9.04 7.52 10.09
N GLY A 134 7.89 7.76 9.44
CA GLY A 134 6.56 7.62 10.03
C GLY A 134 5.98 6.20 10.01
N VAL A 135 6.60 5.24 9.29
CA VAL A 135 6.02 3.90 9.09
C VAL A 135 5.66 3.19 10.40
N PHE A 136 6.48 3.32 11.43
CA PHE A 136 6.24 2.67 12.73
C PHE A 136 5.41 3.52 13.72
N ASN A 137 4.99 4.73 13.33
CA ASN A 137 4.19 5.64 14.17
C ASN A 137 2.67 5.46 13.97
N TYR A 138 2.26 4.25 13.60
CA TYR A 138 0.87 3.89 13.41
C TYR A 138 0.59 2.51 14.03
N ASN A 139 -0.57 2.35 14.66
CA ASN A 139 -1.02 1.06 15.20
C ASN A 139 -1.77 0.30 14.11
N TYR A 140 -1.12 -0.68 13.49
CA TYR A 140 -1.69 -1.50 12.43
C TYR A 140 -2.58 -2.61 13.01
N ASP A 141 -3.66 -2.97 12.30
CA ASP A 141 -4.50 -4.12 12.66
C ASP A 141 -3.71 -5.43 12.54
N PHE A 142 -2.80 -5.52 11.55
CA PHE A 142 -1.97 -6.70 11.31
C PHE A 142 -0.51 -6.33 11.11
N VAL A 143 0.37 -7.16 11.66
CA VAL A 143 1.83 -7.08 11.38
C VAL A 143 2.26 -8.40 10.75
N ILE A 144 2.79 -8.36 9.55
CA ILE A 144 3.25 -9.52 8.80
C ILE A 144 4.77 -9.46 8.66
N GLU A 145 5.45 -10.45 9.21
CA GLU A 145 6.90 -10.54 9.17
C GLU A 145 7.40 -11.26 7.92
N ASN A 146 8.37 -10.65 7.23
CA ASN A 146 9.05 -11.18 6.06
C ASN A 146 10.55 -11.32 6.35
N ASN A 147 10.90 -12.21 7.28
CA ASN A 147 12.28 -12.37 7.74
C ASN A 147 12.99 -13.58 7.12
N GLY A 148 12.27 -14.44 6.42
CA GLY A 148 12.77 -15.67 5.84
C GLY A 148 12.92 -15.65 4.32
N THR A 149 12.89 -16.83 3.74
CA THR A 149 12.86 -17.08 2.29
C THR A 149 11.50 -16.69 1.69
N VAL A 150 11.41 -16.69 0.36
CA VAL A 150 10.14 -16.42 -0.34
C VAL A 150 9.10 -17.51 -0.03
N ASP A 151 9.52 -18.78 0.09
CA ASP A 151 8.61 -19.89 0.40
C ASP A 151 8.06 -19.79 1.83
N GLU A 152 8.89 -19.43 2.80
CA GLU A 152 8.45 -19.17 4.18
C GLU A 152 7.49 -17.99 4.21
N PHE A 153 7.78 -16.92 3.47
CA PHE A 153 6.88 -15.78 3.37
C PHE A 153 5.55 -16.14 2.69
N LYS A 154 5.57 -17.00 1.68
CA LYS A 154 4.38 -17.55 1.04
C LYS A 154 3.49 -18.29 2.04
N ASN A 155 4.06 -19.09 2.93
CA ASN A 155 3.32 -19.78 4.00
C ASN A 155 2.68 -18.79 4.99
N VAL A 156 3.38 -17.71 5.35
CA VAL A 156 2.83 -16.63 6.19
C VAL A 156 1.64 -15.97 5.51
N VAL A 157 1.77 -15.63 4.22
CA VAL A 157 0.69 -15.01 3.43
C VAL A 157 -0.50 -15.95 3.29
N LYS A 158 -0.27 -17.25 3.01
CA LYS A 158 -1.33 -18.26 2.94
C LYS A 158 -2.12 -18.35 4.24
N LYS A 159 -1.43 -18.41 5.37
CA LYS A 159 -2.05 -18.43 6.69
C LYS A 159 -2.91 -17.16 6.91
N PHE A 160 -2.36 -15.98 6.60
CA PHE A 160 -3.11 -14.73 6.70
C PHE A 160 -4.40 -14.75 5.90
N VAL A 161 -4.35 -15.23 4.65
CA VAL A 161 -5.54 -15.36 3.79
C VAL A 161 -6.57 -16.29 4.40
N MET A 162 -6.16 -17.48 4.87
CA MET A 162 -7.07 -18.49 5.44
C MET A 162 -7.75 -18.01 6.74
N GLU A 163 -7.09 -17.18 7.54
CA GLU A 163 -7.61 -16.69 8.82
C GLU A 163 -8.49 -15.44 8.68
N ASN A 164 -8.28 -14.63 7.63
CA ASN A 164 -8.86 -13.29 7.56
C ASN A 164 -9.75 -13.03 6.32
N ILE A 165 -9.77 -13.96 5.36
CA ILE A 165 -10.51 -13.78 4.11
C ILE A 165 -11.40 -15.00 3.87
N SER A 166 -12.72 -14.79 3.90
CA SER A 166 -13.69 -15.85 3.53
C SER A 166 -13.76 -15.93 2.00
N ILE A 167 -13.22 -17.00 1.45
CA ILE A 167 -13.35 -17.34 0.04
C ILE A 167 -14.59 -18.24 -0.06
N GLU A 168 -15.67 -17.69 -0.62
CA GLU A 168 -16.82 -18.51 -1.01
C GLU A 168 -16.39 -19.39 -2.19
N ASN A 169 -16.42 -20.71 -2.01
CA ASN A 169 -16.19 -21.71 -3.04
C ASN A 169 -17.38 -21.76 -4.00
#